data_b82faddd1794a227a6fc3f55eed8d2b7
#
_entry.id   b82faddd1794a227a6fc3f55eed8d2b7
#
_cell.length_a   1.000
_cell.length_b   1.000
_cell.length_c   1.000
_cell.angle_alpha   90.00
_cell.angle_beta   90.00
_cell.angle_gamma   90.00
#
_symmetry.space_group_name_H-M   'P 1'
#
loop_
_entity.id
_entity.type
_entity.pdbx_description
1 polymer ?
#
loop_
_entity_poly.entity_id
_entity_poly.type
_entity_poly.pdbx_seq_one_letter_code
_entity_poly.pdbx_strand_id
1 'polypeptide(L)'
;MNKDVFEKQSVPKAVATLALPTILSMLVNVFYNMADTFFVGQTGDANQVAAVSLTMPIFLFIMAVGNIFGVGGSSYISRSLGEGKYEEVKKTSAFCFYMGIAAAIVVMIIFFVFMDPIVKGIGADENTYGFAKQYLTYIASGSIFVVISMAFGNIVRSEGAAKVSMAGMMLGTVVNIVLDPIMILYLGMG
;
A
#
# COMPACT_ATOMS: atom_id res chain seq x y z
N MET A 1 -11.29 -9.96 17.21
CA MET A 1 -10.02 -10.64 17.52
C MET A 1 -10.28 -12.14 17.56
N ASN A 2 -9.66 -12.90 16.70
CA ASN A 2 -10.00 -14.32 16.51
C ASN A 2 -9.04 -15.20 17.34
N LYS A 3 -9.25 -15.24 18.67
CA LYS A 3 -8.45 -16.02 19.62
C LYS A 3 -8.41 -17.52 19.28
N ASP A 4 -9.49 -18.06 18.70
CA ASP A 4 -9.61 -19.48 18.39
C ASP A 4 -8.57 -19.97 17.38
N VAL A 5 -8.04 -19.10 16.53
CA VAL A 5 -7.00 -19.46 15.54
C VAL A 5 -5.68 -19.76 16.23
N PHE A 6 -5.33 -18.99 17.27
CA PHE A 6 -4.03 -19.11 17.94
C PHE A 6 -4.06 -20.10 19.13
N GLU A 7 -5.19 -20.23 19.82
CA GLU A 7 -5.29 -21.02 21.05
C GLU A 7 -5.80 -22.44 20.83
N LYS A 8 -6.66 -22.68 19.80
CA LYS A 8 -7.38 -23.96 19.63
C LYS A 8 -7.02 -24.73 18.38
N GLN A 9 -6.34 -24.14 17.42
CA GLN A 9 -6.01 -24.84 16.16
C GLN A 9 -4.60 -25.44 16.20
N SER A 10 -4.42 -26.58 15.51
CA SER A 10 -3.08 -27.10 15.23
C SER A 10 -2.29 -26.11 14.38
N VAL A 11 -0.97 -26.03 14.59
CA VAL A 11 -0.07 -25.09 13.91
C VAL A 11 -0.25 -25.07 12.38
N PRO A 12 -0.30 -26.23 11.67
CA PRO A 12 -0.52 -26.23 10.22
C PRO A 12 -1.86 -25.61 9.80
N LYS A 13 -2.92 -25.86 10.58
CA LYS A 13 -4.25 -25.31 10.31
C LYS A 13 -4.31 -23.80 10.56
N ALA A 14 -3.68 -23.33 11.62
CA ALA A 14 -3.57 -21.90 11.93
C ALA A 14 -2.79 -21.16 10.83
N VAL A 15 -1.66 -21.73 10.38
CA VAL A 15 -0.87 -21.18 9.26
C VAL A 15 -1.70 -21.13 7.98
N ALA A 16 -2.39 -22.20 7.61
CA ALA A 16 -3.23 -22.21 6.41
C ALA A 16 -4.37 -21.18 6.49
N THR A 17 -5.01 -21.03 7.66
CA THR A 17 -6.11 -20.08 7.88
C THR A 17 -5.67 -18.62 7.69
N LEU A 18 -4.43 -18.30 8.01
CA LEU A 18 -3.88 -16.95 7.86
C LEU A 18 -3.19 -16.74 6.50
N ALA A 19 -2.50 -17.77 6.00
CA ALA A 19 -1.74 -17.68 4.74
C ALA A 19 -2.66 -17.65 3.52
N LEU A 20 -3.73 -18.45 3.49
CA LEU A 20 -4.60 -18.53 2.31
C LEU A 20 -5.24 -17.18 1.94
N PRO A 21 -5.88 -16.43 2.86
CA PRO A 21 -6.39 -15.10 2.57
C PRO A 21 -5.29 -14.12 2.14
N THR A 22 -4.10 -14.24 2.71
CA THR A 22 -2.96 -13.36 2.37
C THR A 22 -2.46 -13.64 0.95
N ILE A 23 -2.33 -14.92 0.57
CA ILE A 23 -1.94 -15.33 -0.79
C ILE A 23 -2.98 -14.85 -1.80
N LEU A 24 -4.27 -15.04 -1.52
CA LEU A 24 -5.34 -14.54 -2.40
C LEU A 24 -5.28 -13.01 -2.55
N SER A 25 -5.03 -12.28 -1.48
CA SER A 25 -4.84 -10.82 -1.54
C SER A 25 -3.66 -10.42 -2.42
N MET A 26 -2.54 -11.14 -2.32
CA MET A 26 -1.36 -10.90 -3.16
C MET A 26 -1.64 -11.19 -4.64
N LEU A 27 -2.35 -12.27 -4.95
CA LEU A 27 -2.75 -12.59 -6.32
C LEU A 27 -3.67 -11.50 -6.90
N VAL A 28 -4.66 -11.06 -6.14
CA VAL A 28 -5.55 -9.96 -6.55
C VAL A 28 -4.76 -8.68 -6.82
N ASN A 29 -3.75 -8.38 -5.99
CA ASN A 29 -2.87 -7.23 -6.21
C ASN A 29 -2.03 -7.36 -7.49
N VAL A 30 -1.55 -8.56 -7.82
CA VAL A 30 -0.85 -8.83 -9.09
C VAL A 30 -1.76 -8.58 -10.28
N PHE A 31 -2.99 -9.10 -10.25
CA PHE A 31 -3.97 -8.86 -11.32
C PHE A 31 -4.31 -7.38 -11.47
N TYR A 32 -4.43 -6.66 -10.35
CA TYR A 32 -4.63 -5.21 -10.36
C TYR A 32 -3.45 -4.50 -11.07
N ASN A 33 -2.21 -4.77 -10.68
CA ASN A 33 -1.04 -4.14 -11.31
C ASN A 33 -0.95 -4.45 -12.82
N MET A 34 -1.36 -5.67 -13.23
CA MET A 34 -1.43 -6.03 -14.65
C MET A 34 -2.50 -5.23 -15.39
N ALA A 35 -3.68 -5.07 -14.80
CA ALA A 35 -4.78 -4.30 -15.38
C ALA A 35 -4.41 -2.81 -15.49
N ASP A 36 -3.86 -2.22 -14.42
CA ASP A 36 -3.40 -0.83 -14.41
C ASP A 36 -2.35 -0.58 -15.50
N THR A 37 -1.32 -1.41 -15.59
CA THR A 37 -0.29 -1.34 -16.65
C THR A 37 -0.89 -1.47 -18.05
N PHE A 38 -1.91 -2.33 -18.21
CA PHE A 38 -2.59 -2.51 -19.49
C PHE A 38 -3.36 -1.23 -19.90
N PHE A 39 -4.10 -0.63 -18.97
CA PHE A 39 -4.86 0.59 -19.26
C PHE A 39 -3.96 1.80 -19.51
N VAL A 40 -2.88 1.97 -18.74
CA VAL A 40 -1.88 3.01 -18.99
C VAL A 40 -1.22 2.80 -20.34
N GLY A 41 -0.90 1.56 -20.73
CA GLY A 41 -0.34 1.23 -22.04
C GLY A 41 -1.25 1.57 -23.22
N GLN A 42 -2.58 1.66 -23.01
CA GLN A 42 -3.53 2.04 -24.07
C GLN A 42 -3.55 3.56 -24.37
N THR A 43 -2.96 4.39 -23.53
CA THR A 43 -2.85 5.85 -23.80
C THR A 43 -2.02 6.12 -25.05
N GLY A 44 -1.15 5.19 -25.46
CA GLY A 44 -0.32 5.28 -26.68
C GLY A 44 0.85 6.26 -26.58
N ASP A 45 1.03 6.97 -25.46
CA ASP A 45 2.14 7.88 -25.26
C ASP A 45 3.29 7.21 -24.50
N ALA A 46 4.38 6.95 -25.22
CA ALA A 46 5.57 6.33 -24.64
C ALA A 46 6.21 7.17 -23.52
N ASN A 47 6.06 8.50 -23.54
CA ASN A 47 6.62 9.37 -22.52
C ASN A 47 5.83 9.25 -21.19
N GLN A 48 4.52 9.06 -21.27
CA GLN A 48 3.69 8.79 -20.08
C GLN A 48 4.09 7.47 -19.42
N VAL A 49 4.20 6.39 -20.20
CA VAL A 49 4.62 5.07 -19.70
C VAL A 49 6.03 5.14 -19.09
N ALA A 50 6.95 5.86 -19.74
CA ALA A 50 8.30 6.09 -19.21
C ALA A 50 8.27 6.87 -17.89
N ALA A 51 7.45 7.92 -17.79
CA ALA A 51 7.31 8.73 -16.58
C ALA A 51 6.77 7.91 -15.38
N VAL A 52 5.75 7.07 -15.60
CA VAL A 52 5.23 6.15 -14.57
C VAL A 52 6.34 5.19 -14.12
N SER A 53 7.10 4.62 -15.06
CA SER A 53 8.20 3.70 -14.75
C SER A 53 9.31 4.37 -13.92
N LEU A 54 9.67 5.61 -14.24
CA LEU A 54 10.66 6.40 -13.51
C LEU A 54 10.23 6.72 -12.07
N THR A 55 8.94 6.85 -11.81
CA THR A 55 8.42 7.16 -10.46
C THR A 55 8.19 5.92 -9.59
N MET A 56 8.28 4.70 -10.14
CA MET A 56 8.14 3.43 -9.40
C MET A 56 9.01 3.34 -8.15
N PRO A 57 10.32 3.69 -8.16
CA PRO A 57 11.15 3.64 -6.96
C PRO A 57 10.63 4.52 -5.83
N ILE A 58 10.01 5.67 -6.16
CA ILE A 58 9.42 6.58 -5.18
C ILE A 58 8.17 5.95 -4.55
N PHE A 59 7.32 5.33 -5.36
CA PHE A 59 6.16 4.60 -4.86
C PHE A 59 6.57 3.46 -3.92
N LEU A 60 7.60 2.69 -4.28
CA LEU A 60 8.18 1.65 -3.42
C LEU A 60 8.73 2.23 -2.11
N PHE A 61 9.34 3.41 -2.13
CA PHE A 61 9.79 4.09 -0.91
C PHE A 61 8.61 4.44 0.01
N ILE A 62 7.50 4.97 -0.52
CA ILE A 62 6.29 5.26 0.26
C ILE A 62 5.74 3.97 0.88
N MET A 63 5.68 2.88 0.11
CA MET A 63 5.26 1.56 0.61
C MET A 63 6.21 1.06 1.71
N ALA A 64 7.51 1.27 1.57
CA ALA A 64 8.49 0.87 2.58
C ALA A 64 8.26 1.61 3.90
N VAL A 65 7.96 2.91 3.87
CA VAL A 65 7.58 3.68 5.06
C VAL A 65 6.35 3.08 5.75
N GLY A 66 5.32 2.73 4.99
CA GLY A 66 4.13 2.05 5.53
C GLY A 66 4.46 0.69 6.17
N ASN A 67 5.38 -0.06 5.55
CA ASN A 67 5.81 -1.36 6.06
C ASN A 67 6.64 -1.28 7.35
N ILE A 68 7.36 -0.19 7.61
CA ILE A 68 8.07 0.00 8.90
C ILE A 68 7.08 -0.13 10.06
N PHE A 69 5.93 0.55 9.97
CA PHE A 69 4.91 0.50 11.00
C PHE A 69 4.05 -0.77 10.90
N GLY A 70 3.74 -1.21 9.68
CA GLY A 70 2.92 -2.38 9.42
C GLY A 70 3.62 -3.68 9.87
N VAL A 71 4.79 -3.98 9.35
CA VAL A 71 5.54 -5.22 9.64
C VAL A 71 6.15 -5.16 11.04
N GLY A 72 6.77 -4.01 11.40
CA GLY A 72 7.33 -3.81 12.73
C GLY A 72 6.28 -3.93 13.83
N GLY A 73 5.15 -3.23 13.68
CA GLY A 73 4.04 -3.28 14.63
C GLY A 73 3.41 -4.67 14.70
N SER A 74 3.17 -5.33 13.56
CA SER A 74 2.56 -6.65 13.51
C SER A 74 3.36 -7.72 14.22
N SER A 75 4.69 -7.66 14.15
CA SER A 75 5.57 -8.60 14.85
C SER A 75 5.42 -8.48 16.38
N TYR A 76 5.39 -7.26 16.90
CA TYR A 76 5.19 -7.01 18.33
C TYR A 76 3.77 -7.37 18.79
N ILE A 77 2.76 -7.00 17.99
CA ILE A 77 1.34 -7.30 18.25
C ILE A 77 1.12 -8.82 18.36
N SER A 78 1.62 -9.59 17.38
CA SER A 78 1.46 -11.06 17.38
C SER A 78 2.09 -11.70 18.62
N ARG A 79 3.26 -11.21 19.06
CA ARG A 79 3.93 -11.69 20.27
C ARG A 79 3.15 -11.34 21.54
N SER A 80 2.72 -10.06 21.66
CA SER A 80 1.93 -9.61 22.79
C SER A 80 0.57 -10.31 22.91
N LEU A 81 -0.04 -10.68 21.77
CA LEU A 81 -1.23 -11.50 21.73
C LEU A 81 -0.97 -12.91 22.29
N GLY A 82 0.13 -13.54 21.87
CA GLY A 82 0.53 -14.85 22.40
C GLY A 82 0.79 -14.86 23.91
N GLU A 83 1.26 -13.71 24.45
CA GLU A 83 1.48 -13.51 25.88
C GLU A 83 0.22 -13.06 26.64
N GLY A 84 -0.90 -12.83 25.97
CA GLY A 84 -2.14 -12.36 26.58
C GLY A 84 -2.15 -10.87 26.97
N LYS A 85 -1.17 -10.10 26.51
CA LYS A 85 -0.97 -8.66 26.86
C LYS A 85 -1.82 -7.75 25.96
N TYR A 86 -3.13 -7.78 26.10
CA TYR A 86 -4.07 -7.04 25.22
C TYR A 86 -3.92 -5.52 25.26
N GLU A 87 -3.53 -4.96 26.41
CA GLU A 87 -3.30 -3.52 26.52
C GLU A 87 -2.07 -3.06 25.70
N GLU A 88 -1.03 -3.88 25.63
CA GLU A 88 0.14 -3.62 24.78
C GLU A 88 -0.24 -3.68 23.28
N VAL A 89 -1.11 -4.59 22.90
CA VAL A 89 -1.63 -4.68 21.53
C VAL A 89 -2.34 -3.39 21.13
N LYS A 90 -3.26 -2.89 21.97
CA LYS A 90 -3.99 -1.63 21.70
C LYS A 90 -3.04 -0.44 21.59
N LYS A 91 -2.09 -0.32 22.53
CA LYS A 91 -1.10 0.77 22.54
C LYS A 91 -0.22 0.73 21.28
N THR A 92 0.23 -0.45 20.90
CA THR A 92 1.08 -0.62 19.70
C THR A 92 0.31 -0.33 18.42
N SER A 93 -0.93 -0.82 18.30
CA SER A 93 -1.79 -0.51 17.15
C SER A 93 -2.05 0.98 17.02
N ALA A 94 -2.37 1.66 18.13
CA ALA A 94 -2.55 3.12 18.15
C ALA A 94 -1.25 3.86 17.82
N PHE A 95 -0.12 3.45 18.38
CA PHE A 95 1.20 4.03 18.08
C PHE A 95 1.53 3.93 16.59
N CYS A 96 1.39 2.74 16.00
CA CYS A 96 1.66 2.52 14.58
C CYS A 96 0.74 3.36 13.69
N PHE A 97 -0.52 3.56 14.10
CA PHE A 97 -1.46 4.42 13.38
C PHE A 97 -1.01 5.88 13.37
N TYR A 98 -0.85 6.46 14.54
CA TYR A 98 -0.51 7.89 14.64
C TYR A 98 0.87 8.20 14.09
N MET A 99 1.86 7.36 14.38
CA MET A 99 3.21 7.53 13.85
C MET A 99 3.30 7.25 12.35
N GLY A 100 2.50 6.31 11.84
CA GLY A 100 2.36 6.08 10.40
C GLY A 100 1.81 7.30 9.67
N ILE A 101 0.76 7.93 10.21
CA ILE A 101 0.22 9.19 9.67
C ILE A 101 1.26 10.31 9.73
N ALA A 102 1.92 10.49 10.88
CA ALA A 102 2.95 11.52 11.03
C ALA A 102 4.09 11.33 10.01
N ALA A 103 4.58 10.10 9.84
CA ALA A 103 5.61 9.77 8.86
C ALA A 103 5.13 10.03 7.42
N ALA A 104 3.88 9.68 7.09
CA ALA A 104 3.31 9.94 5.77
C ALA A 104 3.20 11.43 5.47
N ILE A 105 2.80 12.24 6.45
CA ILE A 105 2.76 13.72 6.32
C ILE A 105 4.17 14.27 6.07
N VAL A 106 5.17 13.80 6.83
CA VAL A 106 6.57 14.22 6.62
C VAL A 106 7.05 13.86 5.23
N VAL A 107 6.80 12.63 4.77
CA VAL A 107 7.16 12.19 3.41
C VAL A 107 6.45 13.04 2.36
N MET A 108 5.15 13.30 2.52
CA MET A 108 4.38 14.16 1.64
C MET A 108 4.99 15.57 1.53
N ILE A 109 5.32 16.18 2.66
CA ILE A 109 5.94 17.53 2.71
C ILE A 109 7.30 17.51 1.98
N ILE A 110 8.13 16.49 2.24
CA ILE A 110 9.43 16.33 1.58
C ILE A 110 9.25 16.24 0.07
N PHE A 111 8.30 15.47 -0.43
CA PHE A 111 8.03 15.35 -1.85
C PHE A 111 7.54 16.66 -2.47
N PHE A 112 6.68 17.41 -1.80
CA PHE A 112 6.23 18.72 -2.31
C PHE A 112 7.35 19.77 -2.31
N VAL A 113 8.17 19.82 -1.26
CA VAL A 113 9.28 20.79 -1.15
C VAL A 113 10.39 20.48 -2.15
N PHE A 114 10.71 19.19 -2.34
CA PHE A 114 11.82 18.73 -3.19
C PHE A 114 11.35 18.10 -4.49
N MET A 115 10.14 18.43 -4.98
CA MET A 115 9.55 17.84 -6.18
C MET A 115 10.49 17.90 -7.39
N ASP A 116 10.99 19.10 -7.72
CA ASP A 116 11.81 19.31 -8.91
C ASP A 116 13.18 18.58 -8.84
N PRO A 117 13.94 18.66 -7.74
CA PRO A 117 15.17 17.87 -7.62
C PRO A 117 14.92 16.36 -7.61
N ILE A 118 13.81 15.89 -7.05
CA ILE A 118 13.46 14.46 -7.06
C ILE A 118 13.17 14.01 -8.50
N VAL A 119 12.31 14.72 -9.24
CA VAL A 119 11.96 14.36 -10.62
C VAL A 119 13.19 14.37 -11.53
N LYS A 120 14.10 15.33 -11.39
CA LYS A 120 15.38 15.32 -12.11
C LYS A 120 16.29 14.17 -11.67
N GLY A 121 16.32 13.90 -10.36
CA GLY A 121 17.17 12.85 -9.77
C GLY A 121 16.79 11.43 -10.19
N ILE A 122 15.51 11.17 -10.50
CA ILE A 122 15.07 9.87 -11.04
C ILE A 122 15.35 9.70 -12.54
N GLY A 123 15.95 10.71 -13.20
CA GLY A 123 16.34 10.64 -14.60
C GLY A 123 15.28 11.09 -15.60
N ALA A 124 14.30 11.90 -15.17
CA ALA A 124 13.33 12.48 -16.09
C ALA A 124 14.01 13.51 -17.04
N ASP A 125 13.81 13.32 -18.32
CA ASP A 125 14.27 14.20 -19.40
C ASP A 125 13.19 15.28 -19.73
N GLU A 126 13.48 16.16 -20.70
CA GLU A 126 12.56 17.23 -21.09
C GLU A 126 11.18 16.72 -21.52
N ASN A 127 11.09 15.53 -22.12
CA ASN A 127 9.85 14.96 -22.63
C ASN A 127 9.03 14.28 -21.53
N THR A 128 9.69 13.68 -20.54
CA THR A 128 9.06 12.91 -19.47
C THR A 128 8.85 13.71 -18.19
N TYR A 129 9.57 14.84 -18.03
CA TYR A 129 9.55 15.66 -16.80
C TYR A 129 8.15 16.11 -16.40
N GLY A 130 7.37 16.65 -17.35
CA GLY A 130 6.02 17.13 -17.10
C GLY A 130 5.10 16.04 -16.57
N PHE A 131 5.12 14.88 -17.23
CA PHE A 131 4.32 13.71 -16.85
C PHE A 131 4.77 13.13 -15.51
N ALA A 132 6.08 12.98 -15.30
CA ALA A 132 6.64 12.46 -14.05
C ALA A 132 6.30 13.38 -12.86
N LYS A 133 6.39 14.70 -13.03
CA LYS A 133 6.03 15.68 -12.00
C LYS A 133 4.54 15.62 -11.67
N GLN A 134 3.68 15.57 -12.67
CA GLN A 134 2.23 15.46 -12.47
C GLN A 134 1.88 14.16 -11.73
N TYR A 135 2.40 13.02 -12.18
CA TYR A 135 2.16 11.73 -11.58
C TYR A 135 2.67 11.66 -10.13
N LEU A 136 3.89 12.17 -9.88
CA LEU A 136 4.45 12.23 -8.53
C LEU A 136 3.64 13.14 -7.60
N THR A 137 3.03 14.21 -8.12
CA THR A 137 2.15 15.07 -7.34
C THR A 137 0.93 14.31 -6.82
N TYR A 138 0.29 13.49 -7.67
CA TYR A 138 -0.83 12.65 -7.25
C TYR A 138 -0.40 11.57 -6.25
N ILE A 139 0.71 10.88 -6.52
CA ILE A 139 1.27 9.88 -5.58
C ILE A 139 1.60 10.51 -4.23
N ALA A 140 2.27 11.67 -4.22
CA ALA A 140 2.61 12.38 -2.98
C ALA A 140 1.35 12.77 -2.20
N SER A 141 0.32 13.28 -2.87
CA SER A 141 -0.96 13.63 -2.24
C SER A 141 -1.67 12.40 -1.65
N GLY A 142 -1.59 11.26 -2.35
CA GLY A 142 -2.17 9.99 -1.91
C GLY A 142 -1.32 9.19 -0.91
N SER A 143 -0.09 9.62 -0.63
CA SER A 143 0.88 8.86 0.17
C SER A 143 0.38 8.51 1.57
N ILE A 144 -0.41 9.39 2.20
CA ILE A 144 -1.02 9.16 3.52
C ILE A 144 -1.91 7.90 3.48
N PHE A 145 -2.75 7.78 2.45
CA PHE A 145 -3.64 6.62 2.31
C PHE A 145 -2.87 5.34 2.02
N VAL A 146 -1.80 5.41 1.23
CA VAL A 146 -0.92 4.26 0.94
C VAL A 146 -0.24 3.76 2.21
N VAL A 147 0.37 4.66 2.99
CA VAL A 147 1.04 4.31 4.26
C VAL A 147 0.05 3.70 5.26
N ILE A 148 -1.13 4.33 5.43
CA ILE A 148 -2.17 3.82 6.34
C ILE A 148 -2.65 2.44 5.88
N SER A 149 -2.94 2.24 4.60
CA SER A 149 -3.40 0.95 4.07
C SER A 149 -2.37 -0.15 4.29
N MET A 150 -1.07 0.13 4.08
CA MET A 150 0.00 -0.82 4.34
C MET A 150 0.15 -1.15 5.82
N ALA A 151 0.16 -0.14 6.68
CA ALA A 151 0.27 -0.32 8.12
C ALA A 151 -0.92 -1.12 8.67
N PHE A 152 -2.15 -0.68 8.38
CA PHE A 152 -3.36 -1.33 8.89
C PHE A 152 -3.58 -2.72 8.32
N GLY A 153 -3.32 -2.93 7.03
CA GLY A 153 -3.43 -4.24 6.41
C GLY A 153 -2.57 -5.30 7.14
N ASN A 154 -1.36 -4.93 7.57
CA ASN A 154 -0.47 -5.79 8.33
C ASN A 154 -0.94 -5.95 9.79
N ILE A 155 -1.34 -4.87 10.47
CA ILE A 155 -1.82 -4.88 11.85
C ILE A 155 -3.07 -5.76 11.99
N VAL A 156 -4.08 -5.56 11.15
CA VAL A 156 -5.32 -6.34 11.15
C VAL A 156 -5.05 -7.83 10.93
N ARG A 157 -4.11 -8.16 10.06
CA ARG A 157 -3.67 -9.57 9.87
C ARG A 157 -3.02 -10.14 11.12
N SER A 158 -2.17 -9.38 11.80
CA SER A 158 -1.47 -9.81 13.01
C SER A 158 -2.41 -10.03 14.20
N GLU A 159 -3.55 -9.36 14.20
CA GLU A 159 -4.63 -9.57 15.18
C GLU A 159 -5.51 -10.80 14.86
N GLY A 160 -5.14 -11.60 13.86
CA GLY A 160 -5.87 -12.81 13.46
C GLY A 160 -7.06 -12.56 12.53
N ALA A 161 -7.27 -11.32 12.08
CA ALA A 161 -8.37 -10.92 11.21
C ALA A 161 -7.97 -10.84 9.72
N ALA A 162 -7.16 -11.81 9.25
CA ALA A 162 -6.66 -11.84 7.87
C ALA A 162 -7.76 -11.74 6.80
N LYS A 163 -8.94 -12.32 7.05
CA LYS A 163 -10.10 -12.23 6.15
C LYS A 163 -10.62 -10.79 6.01
N VAL A 164 -10.58 -10.01 7.09
CA VAL A 164 -11.02 -8.59 7.07
C VAL A 164 -10.03 -7.76 6.25
N SER A 165 -8.73 -7.97 6.47
CA SER A 165 -7.68 -7.34 5.66
C SER A 165 -7.81 -7.68 4.17
N MET A 166 -8.06 -8.96 3.85
CA MET A 166 -8.31 -9.42 2.49
C MET A 166 -9.53 -8.74 1.87
N ALA A 167 -10.66 -8.70 2.59
CA ALA A 167 -11.89 -8.09 2.09
C ALA A 167 -11.69 -6.59 1.79
N GLY A 168 -11.01 -5.86 2.66
CA GLY A 168 -10.67 -4.45 2.44
C GLY A 168 -9.80 -4.24 1.20
N MET A 169 -8.76 -5.08 1.03
CA MET A 169 -7.88 -5.02 -0.15
C MET A 169 -8.64 -5.35 -1.44
N MET A 170 -9.45 -6.41 -1.44
CA MET A 170 -10.26 -6.80 -2.60
C MET A 170 -11.25 -5.70 -3.00
N LEU A 171 -11.91 -5.08 -2.02
CA LEU A 171 -12.85 -4.00 -2.29
C LEU A 171 -12.15 -2.80 -2.92
N GLY A 172 -10.98 -2.40 -2.41
CA GLY A 172 -10.16 -1.36 -3.00
C GLY A 172 -9.74 -1.69 -4.44
N THR A 173 -9.29 -2.93 -4.67
CA THR A 173 -8.89 -3.40 -6.01
C THR A 173 -10.05 -3.39 -7.00
N VAL A 174 -11.24 -3.87 -6.60
CA VAL A 174 -12.42 -3.86 -7.47
C VAL A 174 -12.82 -2.42 -7.83
N VAL A 175 -12.81 -1.52 -6.85
CA VAL A 175 -13.10 -0.10 -7.09
C VAL A 175 -12.10 0.50 -8.09
N ASN A 176 -10.81 0.25 -7.94
CA ASN A 176 -9.80 0.74 -8.87
C ASN A 176 -9.99 0.17 -10.29
N ILE A 177 -10.14 -1.16 -10.44
CA ILE A 177 -10.35 -1.79 -11.76
C ILE A 177 -11.57 -1.20 -12.49
N VAL A 178 -12.60 -0.78 -11.74
CA VAL A 178 -13.78 -0.12 -12.32
C VAL A 178 -13.52 1.35 -12.65
N LEU A 179 -12.75 2.05 -11.78
CA LEU A 179 -12.47 3.47 -11.97
C LEU A 179 -11.40 3.73 -13.04
N ASP A 180 -10.38 2.87 -13.16
CA ASP A 180 -9.26 3.06 -14.09
C ASP A 180 -9.74 3.28 -15.54
N PRO A 181 -10.57 2.41 -16.16
CA PRO A 181 -11.04 2.66 -17.51
C PRO A 181 -11.92 3.93 -17.61
N ILE A 182 -12.69 4.26 -16.56
CA ILE A 182 -13.52 5.46 -16.56
C ILE A 182 -12.63 6.71 -16.53
N MET A 183 -11.62 6.74 -15.67
CA MET A 183 -10.73 7.91 -15.52
C MET A 183 -9.77 8.04 -16.70
N ILE A 184 -9.20 6.94 -17.15
CA ILE A 184 -8.19 6.95 -18.22
C ILE A 184 -8.85 7.13 -19.59
N LEU A 185 -9.85 6.29 -19.92
CA LEU A 185 -10.41 6.26 -21.28
C LEU A 185 -11.54 7.25 -21.52
N TYR A 186 -12.42 7.50 -20.51
CA TYR A 186 -13.54 8.42 -20.68
C TYR A 186 -13.24 9.85 -20.25
N LEU A 187 -12.49 10.04 -19.15
CA LEU A 187 -12.16 11.36 -18.62
C LEU A 187 -10.81 11.89 -19.13
N GLY A 188 -10.01 11.06 -19.83
CA GLY A 188 -8.71 11.46 -20.36
C GLY A 188 -7.71 11.85 -19.28
N MET A 189 -7.81 11.24 -18.10
CA MET A 189 -6.93 11.52 -16.96
C MET A 189 -5.74 10.56 -16.88
N GLY A 190 -5.42 9.86 -17.99
CA GLY A 190 -4.29 8.96 -18.09
C GLY A 190 -3.00 9.65 -18.49
#